data_00cb33e63d608dbc72245cd5bed35aa9
#
_entry.id   00cb33e63d608dbc72245cd5bed35aa9
#
_cell.length_a   1.000
_cell.length_b   1.000
_cell.length_c   1.000
_cell.angle_alpha   90.00
_cell.angle_beta   90.00
_cell.angle_gamma   90.00
#
_symmetry.space_group_name_H-M   'P 1'
#
loop_
_entity.id
_entity.type
_entity.pdbx_description
1 polymer ?
#
loop_
_entity_poly.entity_id
_entity_poly.type
_entity_poly.pdbx_seq_one_letter_code
_entity_poly.pdbx_strand_id
1 'polypeptide(L)'
;MDDRQRVSSGSPWELTVGYSRAVRVRERVFVAGTAPKWSDGSVDPDPGAQARRCFEIIDEALLAVGSSLRDVVRTRMYLIDAADFEAIGAVHGDVMAEALPVNTTVVVAGLLDPRWKIELEVEAVIPVDEARDRLA
;
A
#
# COMPACT_ATOMS: atom_id res chain seq x y z
N MET A 1 14.95 -9.00 -22.08
CA MET A 1 15.29 -8.24 -20.87
C MET A 1 14.05 -8.03 -20.05
N ASP A 2 14.11 -8.31 -18.76
CA ASP A 2 12.99 -8.07 -17.85
C ASP A 2 12.89 -6.57 -17.54
N ASP A 3 11.77 -5.95 -17.88
CA ASP A 3 11.51 -4.54 -17.62
C ASP A 3 10.82 -4.31 -16.26
N ARG A 4 10.75 -5.35 -15.43
CA ARG A 4 10.17 -5.27 -14.10
C ARG A 4 11.19 -4.84 -13.07
N GLN A 5 10.83 -3.86 -12.28
CA GLN A 5 11.59 -3.45 -11.10
C GLN A 5 10.85 -3.92 -9.86
N ARG A 6 11.51 -4.67 -9.00
CA ARG A 6 10.93 -5.25 -7.80
C ARG A 6 11.51 -4.61 -6.55
N VAL A 7 10.67 -4.45 -5.53
CA VAL A 7 11.07 -3.93 -4.22
C VAL A 7 10.85 -5.02 -3.18
N SER A 8 11.86 -5.25 -2.35
CA SER A 8 11.77 -6.14 -1.19
C SER A 8 11.71 -5.31 0.09
N SER A 9 10.90 -5.75 1.05
CA SER A 9 10.90 -5.18 2.40
C SER A 9 11.86 -5.91 3.35
N GLY A 10 12.48 -7.00 2.86
CA GLY A 10 13.31 -7.87 3.70
C GLY A 10 12.52 -8.88 4.52
N SER A 11 11.20 -8.93 4.36
CA SER A 11 10.37 -9.90 5.07
C SER A 11 10.69 -11.33 4.60
N PRO A 12 10.87 -12.30 5.54
CA PRO A 12 11.11 -13.69 5.16
C PRO A 12 9.95 -14.31 4.40
N TRP A 13 8.73 -13.78 4.56
CA TRP A 13 7.54 -14.25 3.86
C TRP A 13 7.64 -14.06 2.34
N GLU A 14 8.38 -13.06 1.88
CA GLU A 14 8.54 -12.79 0.44
C GLU A 14 9.19 -13.97 -0.27
N LEU A 15 10.23 -14.56 0.31
CA LEU A 15 10.88 -15.74 -0.26
C LEU A 15 10.04 -17.00 -0.08
N THR A 16 9.43 -17.18 1.09
CA THR A 16 8.66 -18.38 1.41
C THR A 16 7.39 -18.47 0.55
N VAL A 17 6.68 -17.38 0.38
CA VAL A 17 5.42 -17.32 -0.37
C VAL A 17 5.64 -17.01 -1.85
N GLY A 18 6.72 -16.31 -2.17
CA GLY A 18 7.09 -16.00 -3.55
C GLY A 18 6.45 -14.71 -4.05
N TYR A 19 6.67 -13.57 -3.35
CA TYR A 19 6.14 -12.29 -3.77
C TYR A 19 7.13 -11.15 -3.49
N SER A 20 6.85 -9.98 -4.08
CA SER A 20 7.59 -8.76 -3.85
C SER A 20 6.73 -7.75 -3.11
N ARG A 21 7.35 -6.80 -2.41
CA ARG A 21 6.64 -5.70 -1.75
C ARG A 21 5.93 -4.81 -2.77
N ALA A 22 6.60 -4.55 -3.88
CA ALA A 22 6.04 -3.80 -5.00
C ALA A 22 6.71 -4.24 -6.29
N VAL A 23 6.00 -4.05 -7.41
CA VAL A 23 6.52 -4.32 -8.75
C VAL A 23 6.17 -3.13 -9.63
N ARG A 24 7.18 -2.57 -10.30
CA ARG A 24 6.97 -1.57 -11.34
C ARG A 24 7.17 -2.19 -12.71
N VAL A 25 6.21 -1.97 -13.62
CA VAL A 25 6.28 -2.34 -15.03
C VAL A 25 6.00 -1.07 -15.84
N ARG A 26 7.04 -0.48 -16.40
CA ARG A 26 6.95 0.81 -17.12
C ARG A 26 6.34 1.89 -16.23
N GLU A 27 5.19 2.47 -16.58
CA GLU A 27 4.51 3.50 -15.80
C GLU A 27 3.60 2.95 -14.70
N ARG A 28 3.41 1.63 -14.62
CA ARG A 28 2.48 1.02 -13.67
C ARG A 28 3.22 0.45 -12.48
N VAL A 29 2.67 0.68 -11.29
CA VAL A 29 3.22 0.17 -10.03
C VAL A 29 2.13 -0.58 -9.28
N PHE A 30 2.46 -1.76 -8.82
CA PHE A 30 1.58 -2.62 -8.02
C PHE A 30 2.22 -2.80 -6.65
N VAL A 31 1.50 -2.46 -5.59
CA VAL A 31 1.99 -2.63 -4.22
C VAL A 31 1.16 -3.73 -3.56
N ALA A 32 1.85 -4.70 -2.97
CA ALA A 32 1.23 -5.84 -2.31
C ALA A 32 0.37 -5.40 -1.13
N GLY A 33 -0.53 -6.28 -0.70
CA GLY A 33 -1.29 -6.11 0.54
C GLY A 33 -0.35 -5.74 1.68
N THR A 34 -0.67 -4.66 2.37
CA THR A 34 0.22 -4.01 3.34
C THR A 34 -0.43 -4.01 4.71
N ALA A 35 0.25 -4.59 5.68
CA ALA A 35 -0.17 -4.68 7.07
C ALA A 35 0.40 -3.53 7.90
N PRO A 36 -0.28 -3.12 8.98
CA PRO A 36 0.08 -1.93 9.77
C PRO A 36 1.16 -2.22 10.82
N LYS A 37 2.23 -2.91 10.46
CA LYS A 37 3.26 -3.30 11.45
C LYS A 37 4.51 -2.45 11.33
N TRP A 38 5.18 -2.26 12.45
CA TRP A 38 6.50 -1.67 12.54
C TRP A 38 7.58 -2.75 12.40
N SER A 39 8.82 -2.33 12.17
CA SER A 39 9.95 -3.26 11.96
C SER A 39 10.21 -4.17 13.16
N ASP A 40 9.86 -3.72 14.37
CA ASP A 40 9.96 -4.53 15.60
C ASP A 40 8.77 -5.48 15.80
N GLY A 41 7.81 -5.48 14.86
CA GLY A 41 6.60 -6.30 14.93
C GLY A 41 5.46 -5.70 15.72
N SER A 42 5.63 -4.50 16.29
CA SER A 42 4.55 -3.84 17.04
C SER A 42 3.43 -3.35 16.10
N VAL A 43 2.24 -3.26 16.66
CA VAL A 43 1.02 -2.81 15.95
C VAL A 43 0.26 -1.88 16.89
N ASP A 44 -0.05 -0.68 16.41
CA ASP A 44 -0.89 0.26 17.17
C ASP A 44 -2.32 -0.25 17.19
N PRO A 45 -3.02 -0.25 18.34
CA PRO A 45 -4.41 -0.72 18.41
C PRO A 45 -5.43 0.23 17.77
N ASP A 46 -5.08 1.48 17.51
CA ASP A 46 -6.00 2.44 16.92
C ASP A 46 -6.16 2.21 15.41
N PRO A 47 -7.42 2.07 14.90
CA PRO A 47 -7.62 1.78 13.48
C PRO A 47 -7.11 2.88 12.54
N GLY A 48 -7.25 4.15 12.91
CA GLY A 48 -6.73 5.26 12.11
C GLY A 48 -5.20 5.25 12.06
N ALA A 49 -4.55 4.97 13.18
CA ALA A 49 -3.08 4.84 13.25
C ALA A 49 -2.60 3.67 12.41
N GLN A 50 -3.34 2.57 12.41
CA GLN A 50 -3.03 1.41 11.56
C GLN A 50 -3.10 1.78 10.08
N ALA A 51 -4.15 2.48 9.66
CA ALA A 51 -4.28 2.92 8.26
C ALA A 51 -3.12 3.85 7.86
N ARG A 52 -2.76 4.77 8.73
CA ARG A 52 -1.65 5.70 8.49
C ARG A 52 -0.32 4.95 8.34
N ARG A 53 -0.09 3.95 9.18
CA ARG A 53 1.12 3.11 9.06
C ARG A 53 1.16 2.34 7.74
N CYS A 54 0.04 1.80 7.28
CA CYS A 54 -0.03 1.14 5.97
C CYS A 54 0.39 2.09 4.85
N PHE A 55 -0.09 3.33 4.88
CA PHE A 55 0.28 4.33 3.88
C PHE A 55 1.75 4.72 3.93
N GLU A 56 2.36 4.76 5.12
CA GLU A 56 3.80 5.01 5.25
C GLU A 56 4.63 3.92 4.56
N ILE A 57 4.28 2.67 4.77
CA ILE A 57 4.95 1.52 4.14
C ILE A 57 4.77 1.56 2.62
N ILE A 58 3.57 1.88 2.16
CA ILE A 58 3.25 2.01 0.74
C ILE A 58 4.04 3.16 0.11
N ASP A 59 4.11 4.30 0.80
CA ASP A 59 4.88 5.46 0.33
C ASP A 59 6.35 5.11 0.10
N GLU A 60 6.97 4.43 1.06
CA GLU A 60 8.35 3.96 0.93
C GLU A 60 8.53 3.05 -0.30
N ALA A 61 7.59 2.13 -0.52
CA ALA A 61 7.66 1.22 -1.66
C ALA A 61 7.50 1.96 -2.99
N LEU A 62 6.58 2.91 -3.07
CA LEU A 62 6.38 3.74 -4.27
C LEU A 62 7.62 4.59 -4.57
N LEU A 63 8.16 5.26 -3.56
CA LEU A 63 9.36 6.08 -3.71
C LEU A 63 10.55 5.27 -4.20
N ALA A 64 10.68 4.03 -3.76
CA ALA A 64 11.77 3.14 -4.16
C ALA A 64 11.77 2.82 -5.67
N VAL A 65 10.63 3.00 -6.35
CA VAL A 65 10.51 2.75 -7.80
C VAL A 65 10.23 4.03 -8.60
N GLY A 66 10.44 5.20 -7.99
CA GLY A 66 10.27 6.47 -8.68
C GLY A 66 8.82 6.95 -8.81
N SER A 67 7.93 6.41 -8.00
CA SER A 67 6.53 6.83 -7.92
C SER A 67 6.27 7.58 -6.61
N SER A 68 5.02 7.92 -6.36
CA SER A 68 4.62 8.60 -5.13
C SER A 68 3.13 8.34 -4.87
N LEU A 69 2.66 8.72 -3.68
CA LEU A 69 1.26 8.58 -3.30
C LEU A 69 0.31 9.34 -4.26
N ARG A 70 0.75 10.45 -4.84
CA ARG A 70 -0.07 11.21 -5.81
C ARG A 70 -0.32 10.46 -7.13
N ASP A 71 0.48 9.42 -7.42
CA ASP A 71 0.33 8.61 -8.62
C ASP A 71 -0.68 7.47 -8.43
N VAL A 72 -1.19 7.27 -7.21
CA VAL A 72 -2.11 6.17 -6.88
C VAL A 72 -3.43 6.37 -7.62
N VAL A 73 -3.88 5.33 -8.33
CA VAL A 73 -5.14 5.33 -9.09
C VAL A 73 -6.18 4.39 -8.47
N ARG A 74 -5.76 3.46 -7.62
CA ARG A 74 -6.65 2.50 -6.96
C ARG A 74 -6.13 2.17 -5.57
N THR A 75 -7.06 2.19 -4.60
CA THR A 75 -6.84 1.61 -3.27
C THR A 75 -7.87 0.53 -3.01
N ARG A 76 -7.45 -0.57 -2.37
CA ARG A 76 -8.35 -1.59 -1.83
C ARG A 76 -8.05 -1.77 -0.36
N MET A 77 -9.08 -1.61 0.46
CA MET A 77 -8.96 -1.74 1.91
C MET A 77 -9.78 -2.95 2.37
N TYR A 78 -9.15 -3.79 3.18
CA TYR A 78 -9.75 -4.97 3.78
C TYR A 78 -9.84 -4.73 5.28
N LEU A 79 -11.06 -4.64 5.82
CA LEU A 79 -11.31 -4.34 7.23
C LEU A 79 -11.87 -5.57 7.94
N ILE A 80 -11.65 -5.64 9.24
CA ILE A 80 -12.24 -6.67 10.10
C ILE A 80 -13.61 -6.22 10.60
N ASP A 81 -13.77 -4.93 10.86
CA ASP A 81 -15.01 -4.37 11.42
C ASP A 81 -15.42 -3.12 10.64
N ALA A 82 -16.65 -3.12 10.14
CA ALA A 82 -17.20 -1.97 9.43
C ALA A 82 -17.24 -0.69 10.29
N ALA A 83 -17.32 -0.84 11.62
CA ALA A 83 -17.31 0.30 12.54
C ALA A 83 -15.99 1.10 12.50
N ASP A 84 -14.91 0.50 12.05
CA ASP A 84 -13.61 1.17 11.92
C ASP A 84 -13.52 2.04 10.66
N PHE A 85 -14.48 1.95 9.74
CA PHE A 85 -14.40 2.63 8.45
C PHE A 85 -14.37 4.15 8.59
N GLU A 86 -15.08 4.72 9.55
CA GLU A 86 -15.10 6.18 9.73
C GLU A 86 -13.68 6.70 10.02
N ALA A 87 -12.97 6.11 10.97
CA ALA A 87 -11.61 6.50 11.32
C ALA A 87 -10.61 6.21 10.19
N ILE A 88 -10.71 5.04 9.58
CA ILE A 88 -9.83 4.62 8.48
C ILE A 88 -10.09 5.46 7.23
N GLY A 89 -11.35 5.73 6.91
CA GLY A 89 -11.75 6.57 5.78
C GLY A 89 -11.25 8.00 5.92
N ALA A 90 -11.24 8.54 7.14
CA ALA A 90 -10.71 9.87 7.39
C ALA A 90 -9.21 9.95 7.07
N VAL A 91 -8.45 8.92 7.43
CA VAL A 91 -7.01 8.83 7.09
C VAL A 91 -6.83 8.70 5.58
N HIS A 92 -7.62 7.85 4.93
CA HIS A 92 -7.58 7.70 3.47
C HIS A 92 -7.86 9.03 2.77
N GLY A 93 -8.89 9.76 3.21
CA GLY A 93 -9.24 11.07 2.65
C GLY A 93 -8.13 12.09 2.79
N ASP A 94 -7.43 12.08 3.93
CA ASP A 94 -6.31 12.96 4.19
C ASP A 94 -5.11 12.63 3.29
N VAL A 95 -4.71 11.36 3.26
CA VAL A 95 -3.52 10.91 2.51
C VAL A 95 -3.76 10.97 1.00
N MET A 96 -4.96 10.66 0.54
CA MET A 96 -5.32 10.57 -0.88
C MET A 96 -5.99 11.84 -1.42
N ALA A 97 -5.89 12.97 -0.71
CA ALA A 97 -6.58 14.21 -1.09
C ALA A 97 -6.18 14.72 -2.49
N GLU A 98 -4.94 14.52 -2.90
CA GLU A 98 -4.47 14.92 -4.23
C GLU A 98 -4.76 13.85 -5.29
N ALA A 99 -4.47 12.59 -4.97
CA ALA A 99 -4.59 11.48 -5.94
C ALA A 99 -6.04 11.17 -6.29
N LEU A 100 -6.95 11.21 -5.30
CA LEU A 100 -8.37 10.87 -5.48
C LEU A 100 -8.57 9.58 -6.27
N PRO A 101 -7.99 8.45 -5.82
CA PRO A 101 -8.08 7.18 -6.55
C PRO A 101 -9.48 6.58 -6.49
N VAL A 102 -9.75 5.62 -7.34
CA VAL A 102 -10.90 4.74 -7.10
C VAL A 102 -10.62 3.91 -5.85
N ASN A 103 -11.63 3.67 -5.04
CA ASN A 103 -11.50 2.90 -3.80
C ASN A 103 -12.53 1.79 -3.74
N THR A 104 -12.11 0.63 -3.24
CA THR A 104 -13.02 -0.44 -2.82
C THR A 104 -12.65 -0.81 -1.39
N THR A 105 -13.63 -0.83 -0.51
CA THR A 105 -13.46 -1.22 0.89
C THR A 105 -14.43 -2.35 1.19
N VAL A 106 -13.91 -3.44 1.74
CA VAL A 106 -14.71 -4.61 2.11
C VAL A 106 -14.36 -5.05 3.52
N VAL A 107 -15.32 -5.70 4.18
CA VAL A 107 -15.11 -6.36 5.47
C VAL A 107 -14.83 -7.83 5.18
N VAL A 108 -13.77 -8.36 5.78
CA VAL A 108 -13.33 -9.74 5.59
C VAL A 108 -13.44 -10.52 6.89
N ALA A 109 -13.43 -11.86 6.78
CA ALA A 109 -13.56 -12.74 7.94
C ALA A 109 -12.39 -12.68 8.90
N GLY A 110 -11.19 -12.35 8.40
CA GLY A 110 -9.99 -12.25 9.21
C GLY A 110 -8.81 -11.82 8.38
N LEU A 111 -7.75 -11.35 9.05
CA LEU A 111 -6.45 -11.07 8.47
C LEU A 111 -5.44 -12.03 9.11
N LEU A 112 -4.21 -12.04 8.60
CA LEU A 112 -3.21 -13.03 9.02
C LEU A 112 -2.70 -12.84 10.45
N ASP A 113 -2.86 -11.64 11.01
CA ASP A 113 -2.54 -11.35 12.41
C ASP A 113 -3.81 -10.81 13.08
N PRO A 114 -4.21 -11.32 14.26
CA PRO A 114 -5.45 -10.90 14.91
C PRO A 114 -5.44 -9.46 15.41
N ARG A 115 -4.27 -8.81 15.49
CA ARG A 115 -4.14 -7.40 15.87
C ARG A 115 -4.45 -6.44 14.71
N TRP A 116 -4.38 -6.92 13.46
CA TRP A 116 -4.60 -6.08 12.30
C TRP A 116 -6.09 -5.79 12.10
N LYS A 117 -6.42 -4.53 11.97
CA LYS A 117 -7.77 -4.05 11.68
C LYS A 117 -7.95 -3.67 10.21
N ILE A 118 -6.85 -3.56 9.49
CA ILE A 118 -6.82 -3.18 8.08
C ILE A 118 -5.66 -3.88 7.38
N GLU A 119 -5.88 -4.21 6.11
CA GLU A 119 -4.84 -4.47 5.13
C GLU A 119 -5.14 -3.60 3.92
N LEU A 120 -4.11 -3.03 3.29
CA LEU A 120 -4.27 -2.04 2.23
C LEU A 120 -3.35 -2.37 1.06
N GLU A 121 -3.90 -2.37 -0.16
CA GLU A 121 -3.12 -2.52 -1.39
C GLU A 121 -3.41 -1.36 -2.34
N VAL A 122 -2.44 -1.00 -3.17
CA VAL A 122 -2.61 0.09 -4.13
C VAL A 122 -2.04 -0.26 -5.50
N GLU A 123 -2.58 0.41 -6.51
CA GLU A 123 -2.02 0.48 -7.85
C GLU A 123 -1.77 1.95 -8.17
N ALA A 124 -0.62 2.23 -8.79
CA ALA A 124 -0.25 3.58 -9.18
C ALA A 124 0.13 3.61 -10.66
N VAL A 125 -0.06 4.77 -11.29
CA VAL A 125 0.35 5.02 -12.67
C VAL A 125 1.14 6.31 -12.68
N ILE A 126 2.41 6.22 -13.06
CA ILE A 126 3.29 7.37 -13.17
C ILE A 126 2.93 8.10 -14.48
N PRO A 127 2.72 9.43 -14.46
CA PRO A 127 2.45 10.17 -15.71
C PRO A 127 3.53 9.92 -16.76
N VAL A 128 3.13 9.75 -18.03
CA VAL A 128 4.02 9.28 -19.11
C VAL A 128 5.29 10.13 -19.24
N ASP A 129 5.17 11.44 -19.23
CA ASP A 129 6.34 12.32 -19.35
C ASP A 129 7.25 12.23 -18.13
N GLU A 130 6.67 12.20 -16.92
CA GLU A 130 7.41 12.01 -15.67
C GLU A 130 7.99 10.61 -15.57
N ALA A 131 7.32 9.59 -16.11
CA ALA A 131 7.83 8.23 -16.14
C ALA A 131 9.13 8.13 -16.94
N ARG A 132 9.23 8.88 -18.03
CA ARG A 132 10.44 8.95 -18.86
C ARG A 132 11.59 9.59 -18.10
N ASP A 133 11.33 10.69 -17.43
CA ASP A 133 12.33 11.41 -16.62
C ASP A 133 12.79 10.56 -15.44
N ARG A 134 11.89 9.83 -14.80
CA ARG A 134 12.22 8.96 -13.66
C ARG A 134 12.97 7.68 -14.05
N LEU A 135 12.99 7.34 -15.35
CA LEU A 135 13.76 6.20 -15.86
C LEU A 135 15.16 6.59 -16.31
N ALA A 136 15.37 7.86 -16.56
CA ALA A 136 16.67 8.38 -16.91
C ALA A 136 17.56 8.51 -15.68
#